data_343b1c3c5fa68731a5c549f9ed5e8ae1
#
_entry.id   343b1c3c5fa68731a5c549f9ed5e8ae1
#
_cell.length_a   1.000
_cell.length_b   1.000
_cell.length_c   1.000
_cell.angle_alpha   90.00
_cell.angle_beta   90.00
_cell.angle_gamma   90.00
#
_symmetry.space_group_name_H-M   'P 1'
#
loop_
_entity.id
_entity.type
_entity.pdbx_description
1 polymer ?
#
loop_
_entity_poly.entity_id
_entity_poly.type
_entity_poly.pdbx_seq_one_letter_code
_entity_poly.pdbx_strand_id
1 'polypeptide(L)'
;VRRWWPLAVAFLVTLPAATTGFVLDDWVQRGVVHGKFDHTTKLALFNFGAGDAEALAPYIQRGPYPWFTLPELKLRFLRPLSSALIVFDTEVFGARAWPQHVHSTLWYVALTAVALALYRRLVPGVAAFAAVLFALDDAHVMPAGWLANRNAVVAVTFVWAGLLAHLAWRERGWSAGALVSTVCFALGLAAGETGVAALAYVVAFEAIGRGAQPWRERARGLAPVALVVAAYVVAYKLLDAGARGSATYVDPVSEPFAFLAAAPARLFANLGTQAFGLPDLWLVFPGAQGLVVASGLVATPLGWLAWRRWAPMDAAQRRTLAWLALGALGAVLPTLATFPTARLLTAASLGLAALVASLLAAAWRDVGARRWLGVVWLGGAFVLQPLSQWVALPVAFDTLSTRAADAVRALAVKEGERVVVLSSTEFIPAVYAVPLLVELGEPLPRTWQVWSMAPLAVDVRRTAERQVELEVLGGRMIDSMFEENFRGAGFPLVAGDRVPLEQATVTVLAVDGGKPTKLRVDLALPVSEYSFVWWNGDVLERLTLPDAGQTLHLAKAQTMFERLVRGPRAPD
;
A
#
# COMPACT_ATOMS: atom_id res chain seq x y z
N VAL A 1 11.42 28.94 19.67
CA VAL A 1 10.91 28.82 18.29
C VAL A 1 11.93 28.17 17.36
N ARG A 2 13.23 28.57 17.38
CA ARG A 2 14.26 28.04 16.46
C ARG A 2 14.53 26.52 16.53
N ARG A 3 14.08 25.79 17.56
CA ARG A 3 14.40 24.37 17.75
C ARG A 3 13.36 23.39 17.12
N TRP A 4 12.15 23.85 16.80
CA TRP A 4 11.03 22.98 16.43
C TRP A 4 10.50 23.24 15.00
N TRP A 5 11.13 24.16 14.24
CA TRP A 5 10.70 24.51 12.90
C TRP A 5 10.57 23.31 11.91
N PRO A 6 11.34 22.18 12.03
CA PRO A 6 11.10 21.04 11.16
C PRO A 6 9.69 20.45 11.31
N LEU A 7 9.06 20.63 12.49
CA LEU A 7 7.67 20.18 12.69
C LEU A 7 6.69 21.04 11.90
N ALA A 8 7.01 22.32 11.71
CA ALA A 8 6.21 23.18 10.84
C ALA A 8 6.29 22.73 9.37
N VAL A 9 7.46 22.24 8.92
CA VAL A 9 7.58 21.62 7.59
C VAL A 9 6.68 20.40 7.49
N ALA A 10 6.74 19.46 8.46
CA ALA A 10 5.89 18.27 8.48
C ALA A 10 4.39 18.63 8.47
N PHE A 11 3.99 19.67 9.19
CA PHE A 11 2.61 20.14 9.18
C PHE A 11 2.22 20.72 7.80
N LEU A 12 3.07 21.59 7.24
CA LEU A 12 2.77 22.29 5.99
C LEU A 12 2.70 21.35 4.78
N VAL A 13 3.57 20.35 4.70
CA VAL A 13 3.56 19.41 3.56
C VAL A 13 2.33 18.50 3.55
N THR A 14 1.69 18.27 4.70
CA THR A 14 0.46 17.46 4.79
C THR A 14 -0.81 18.24 4.48
N LEU A 15 -0.77 19.57 4.38
CA LEU A 15 -1.97 20.39 4.13
C LEU A 15 -2.75 20.01 2.87
N PRO A 16 -2.10 19.66 1.74
CA PRO A 16 -2.83 19.23 0.55
C PRO A 16 -3.69 17.98 0.80
N ALA A 17 -3.27 17.07 1.69
CA ALA A 17 -4.05 15.88 2.02
C ALA A 17 -5.36 16.22 2.78
N ALA A 18 -5.44 17.36 3.46
CA ALA A 18 -6.66 17.77 4.16
C ALA A 18 -7.84 18.07 3.22
N THR A 19 -7.57 18.29 1.93
CA THR A 19 -8.61 18.50 0.91
C THR A 19 -9.08 17.19 0.25
N THR A 20 -8.39 16.08 0.49
CA THR A 20 -8.74 14.77 -0.06
C THR A 20 -9.97 14.22 0.67
N GLY A 21 -10.90 13.63 -0.08
CA GLY A 21 -12.03 12.87 0.45
C GLY A 21 -11.62 11.49 0.97
N PHE A 22 -12.61 10.64 1.23
CA PHE A 22 -12.36 9.22 1.48
C PHE A 22 -12.03 8.50 0.18
N VAL A 23 -11.09 7.55 0.22
CA VAL A 23 -10.64 6.82 -0.98
C VAL A 23 -10.45 5.32 -0.70
N LEU A 24 -10.83 4.48 -1.65
CA LEU A 24 -10.55 3.03 -1.65
C LEU A 24 -10.97 2.33 -0.34
N ASP A 25 -10.00 1.79 0.39
CA ASP A 25 -10.23 1.04 1.64
C ASP A 25 -10.96 1.87 2.72
N ASP A 26 -10.88 3.21 2.66
CA ASP A 26 -11.61 4.07 3.59
C ASP A 26 -13.12 3.82 3.49
N TRP A 27 -13.66 3.64 2.28
CA TRP A 27 -15.09 3.35 2.06
C TRP A 27 -15.50 1.99 2.65
N VAL A 28 -14.64 0.98 2.48
CA VAL A 28 -14.89 -0.37 3.04
C VAL A 28 -14.87 -0.32 4.57
N GLN A 29 -13.83 0.28 5.16
CA GLN A 29 -13.64 0.38 6.60
C GLN A 29 -14.78 1.16 7.27
N ARG A 30 -15.19 2.28 6.69
CA ARG A 30 -16.33 3.07 7.15
C ARG A 30 -17.65 2.31 7.03
N GLY A 31 -17.83 1.56 5.94
CA GLY A 31 -18.97 0.68 5.76
C GLY A 31 -19.09 -0.38 6.87
N VAL A 32 -17.95 -0.96 7.31
CA VAL A 32 -17.91 -1.88 8.46
C VAL A 32 -18.26 -1.15 9.77
N VAL A 33 -17.70 0.05 10.00
CA VAL A 33 -17.98 0.82 11.23
C VAL A 33 -19.46 1.17 11.32
N HIS A 34 -20.12 1.51 10.20
CA HIS A 34 -21.55 1.79 10.11
C HIS A 34 -22.45 0.55 10.06
N GLY A 35 -21.89 -0.67 10.16
CA GLY A 35 -22.65 -1.93 10.14
C GLY A 35 -23.29 -2.26 8.78
N LYS A 36 -22.74 -1.71 7.68
CA LYS A 36 -23.17 -1.99 6.31
C LYS A 36 -22.48 -3.21 5.72
N PHE A 37 -21.32 -3.59 6.26
CA PHE A 37 -20.56 -4.78 5.94
C PHE A 37 -20.27 -5.56 7.22
N ASP A 38 -20.43 -6.86 7.17
CA ASP A 38 -20.33 -7.80 8.31
C ASP A 38 -19.18 -8.82 8.19
N HIS A 39 -18.35 -8.70 7.12
CA HIS A 39 -17.24 -9.63 6.87
C HIS A 39 -16.12 -9.53 7.92
N THR A 40 -16.13 -8.51 8.77
CA THR A 40 -15.12 -8.30 9.80
C THR A 40 -15.68 -7.47 10.95
N THR A 41 -14.88 -7.27 12.00
CA THR A 41 -15.25 -6.50 13.20
C THR A 41 -14.60 -5.13 13.22
N LYS A 42 -15.13 -4.22 14.05
CA LYS A 42 -14.58 -2.85 14.22
C LYS A 42 -13.11 -2.83 14.70
N LEU A 43 -12.60 -3.90 15.32
CA LEU A 43 -11.18 -4.00 15.72
C LEU A 43 -10.30 -4.74 14.69
N ALA A 44 -10.88 -5.18 13.57
CA ALA A 44 -10.18 -5.91 12.51
C ALA A 44 -10.48 -5.33 11.11
N LEU A 45 -10.52 -3.98 11.00
CA LEU A 45 -10.89 -3.26 9.77
C LEU A 45 -9.95 -3.51 8.57
N PHE A 46 -8.82 -4.15 8.80
CA PHE A 46 -7.84 -4.53 7.78
C PHE A 46 -7.95 -6.00 7.37
N ASN A 47 -9.14 -6.58 7.53
CA ASN A 47 -9.47 -7.91 7.03
C ASN A 47 -10.26 -7.75 5.72
N PHE A 48 -9.60 -8.00 4.59
CA PHE A 48 -10.16 -7.92 3.24
C PHE A 48 -10.40 -9.31 2.63
N GLY A 49 -9.98 -10.38 3.28
CA GLY A 49 -10.13 -11.75 2.84
C GLY A 49 -9.99 -12.70 4.02
N ALA A 50 -11.06 -13.40 4.36
CA ALA A 50 -11.10 -14.22 5.58
C ALA A 50 -10.20 -15.46 5.55
N GLY A 51 -9.83 -15.95 4.36
CA GLY A 51 -9.11 -17.22 4.19
C GLY A 51 -10.04 -18.44 4.31
N ASP A 52 -11.35 -18.20 4.30
CA ASP A 52 -12.41 -19.18 4.46
C ASP A 52 -13.43 -19.01 3.34
N ALA A 53 -13.69 -20.09 2.60
CA ALA A 53 -14.56 -20.10 1.43
C ALA A 53 -16.03 -19.78 1.79
N GLU A 54 -16.52 -20.24 2.93
CA GLU A 54 -17.89 -19.98 3.38
C GLU A 54 -18.08 -18.50 3.72
N ALA A 55 -17.12 -17.91 4.41
CA ALA A 55 -17.13 -16.50 4.77
C ALA A 55 -17.01 -15.56 3.55
N LEU A 56 -16.29 -15.97 2.49
CA LEU A 56 -16.12 -15.17 1.27
C LEU A 56 -17.23 -15.39 0.24
N ALA A 57 -17.96 -16.51 0.30
CA ALA A 57 -18.98 -16.85 -0.68
C ALA A 57 -20.02 -15.73 -0.93
N PRO A 58 -20.59 -15.03 0.07
CA PRO A 58 -21.54 -13.96 -0.16
C PRO A 58 -20.96 -12.81 -0.99
N TYR A 59 -19.68 -12.46 -0.76
CA TYR A 59 -18.99 -11.35 -1.45
C TYR A 59 -18.57 -11.72 -2.88
N ILE A 60 -18.34 -12.99 -3.17
CA ILE A 60 -18.11 -13.49 -4.54
C ILE A 60 -19.43 -13.68 -5.25
N GLN A 61 -20.44 -14.27 -4.60
CA GLN A 61 -21.71 -14.61 -5.22
C GLN A 61 -22.57 -13.40 -5.55
N ARG A 62 -22.55 -12.37 -4.71
CA ARG A 62 -23.32 -11.12 -4.92
C ARG A 62 -22.48 -9.96 -5.44
N GLY A 63 -21.15 -10.04 -5.29
CA GLY A 63 -20.20 -8.95 -5.40
C GLY A 63 -19.98 -8.27 -4.02
N PRO A 64 -18.99 -7.38 -3.87
CA PRO A 64 -18.20 -6.75 -4.93
C PRO A 64 -16.96 -7.54 -5.40
N TYR A 65 -16.69 -8.72 -4.83
CA TYR A 65 -15.52 -9.47 -5.28
C TYR A 65 -15.80 -10.11 -6.65
N PRO A 66 -14.83 -10.04 -7.59
CA PRO A 66 -14.98 -10.67 -8.91
C PRO A 66 -15.18 -12.18 -8.79
N TRP A 67 -15.86 -12.78 -9.77
CA TRP A 67 -16.16 -14.22 -9.81
C TRP A 67 -14.91 -15.10 -9.72
N PHE A 68 -13.76 -14.61 -10.19
CA PHE A 68 -12.48 -15.34 -10.18
C PHE A 68 -11.74 -15.26 -8.85
N THR A 69 -12.27 -14.57 -7.84
CA THR A 69 -11.66 -14.51 -6.51
C THR A 69 -11.43 -15.92 -5.97
N LEU A 70 -10.23 -16.18 -5.43
CA LEU A 70 -9.93 -17.44 -4.78
C LEU A 70 -10.85 -17.60 -3.55
N PRO A 71 -11.63 -18.69 -3.42
CA PRO A 71 -12.53 -18.87 -2.29
C PRO A 71 -11.84 -18.78 -0.93
N GLU A 72 -10.59 -19.25 -0.83
CA GLU A 72 -9.77 -19.20 0.39
C GLU A 72 -8.79 -18.02 0.39
N LEU A 73 -9.10 -16.93 -0.33
CA LEU A 73 -8.29 -15.72 -0.33
C LEU A 73 -8.15 -15.19 1.09
N LYS A 74 -6.91 -15.07 1.56
CA LYS A 74 -6.60 -14.51 2.87
C LYS A 74 -5.83 -13.20 2.71
N LEU A 75 -6.40 -12.11 3.24
CA LEU A 75 -5.79 -10.80 3.38
C LEU A 75 -6.20 -10.23 4.73
N ARG A 76 -5.54 -10.68 5.81
CA ARG A 76 -5.87 -10.35 7.20
C ARG A 76 -4.66 -9.73 7.88
N PHE A 77 -4.73 -8.44 8.17
CA PHE A 77 -3.65 -7.71 8.83
C PHE A 77 -4.02 -7.41 10.29
N LEU A 78 -3.11 -7.74 11.22
CA LEU A 78 -3.33 -7.56 12.65
C LEU A 78 -3.01 -6.13 13.09
N ARG A 79 -4.00 -5.23 12.98
CA ARG A 79 -3.86 -3.79 13.25
C ARG A 79 -4.95 -3.25 14.19
N PRO A 80 -5.15 -3.84 15.39
CA PRO A 80 -6.27 -3.48 16.26
C PRO A 80 -6.21 -2.02 16.73
N LEU A 81 -5.03 -1.46 16.99
CA LEU A 81 -4.90 -0.07 17.41
C LEU A 81 -5.27 0.89 16.27
N SER A 82 -4.82 0.62 15.04
CA SER A 82 -5.20 1.44 13.89
C SER A 82 -6.70 1.31 13.56
N SER A 83 -7.27 0.12 13.71
CA SER A 83 -8.72 -0.07 13.59
C SER A 83 -9.48 0.78 14.61
N ALA A 84 -9.05 0.77 15.88
CA ALA A 84 -9.66 1.60 16.93
C ALA A 84 -9.57 3.09 16.62
N LEU A 85 -8.47 3.57 16.03
CA LEU A 85 -8.32 4.97 15.61
C LEU A 85 -9.27 5.33 14.44
N ILE A 86 -9.47 4.42 13.48
CA ILE A 86 -10.43 4.62 12.39
C ILE A 86 -11.86 4.64 12.92
N VAL A 87 -12.20 3.74 13.86
CA VAL A 87 -13.50 3.75 14.54
C VAL A 87 -13.71 5.07 15.25
N PHE A 88 -12.73 5.52 16.04
CA PHE A 88 -12.80 6.82 16.73
C PHE A 88 -13.06 7.96 15.74
N ASP A 89 -12.29 8.04 14.66
CA ASP A 89 -12.45 9.09 13.66
C ASP A 89 -13.85 9.05 13.00
N THR A 90 -14.31 7.87 12.64
CA THR A 90 -15.60 7.67 11.98
C THR A 90 -16.77 8.06 12.90
N GLU A 91 -16.72 7.66 14.17
CA GLU A 91 -17.78 7.95 15.15
C GLU A 91 -17.78 9.44 15.58
N VAL A 92 -16.58 10.06 15.68
CA VAL A 92 -16.47 11.45 16.16
C VAL A 92 -16.68 12.46 15.03
N PHE A 93 -16.12 12.22 13.85
CA PHE A 93 -16.13 13.19 12.75
C PHE A 93 -17.16 12.88 11.65
N GLY A 94 -17.76 11.69 11.69
CA GLY A 94 -18.80 11.25 10.74
C GLY A 94 -18.33 11.30 9.29
N ALA A 95 -19.14 11.89 8.41
CA ALA A 95 -18.85 11.99 6.98
C ALA A 95 -17.83 13.08 6.61
N ARG A 96 -17.22 13.75 7.59
CA ARG A 96 -16.23 14.81 7.33
C ARG A 96 -14.83 14.21 7.24
N ALA A 97 -14.25 14.15 6.04
CA ALA A 97 -12.90 13.63 5.85
C ALA A 97 -11.81 14.55 6.41
N TRP A 98 -11.95 15.88 6.25
CA TRP A 98 -10.91 16.83 6.64
C TRP A 98 -10.45 16.75 8.11
N PRO A 99 -11.32 16.54 9.14
CA PRO A 99 -10.82 16.43 10.52
C PRO A 99 -10.02 15.12 10.72
N GLN A 100 -10.36 14.06 9.99
CA GLN A 100 -9.64 12.79 10.03
C GLN A 100 -8.25 12.93 9.39
N HIS A 101 -8.10 13.74 8.33
CA HIS A 101 -6.80 14.12 7.77
C HIS A 101 -5.99 15.03 8.71
N VAL A 102 -6.64 15.95 9.44
CA VAL A 102 -5.96 16.72 10.51
C VAL A 102 -5.44 15.79 11.60
N HIS A 103 -6.22 14.79 12.04
CA HIS A 103 -5.76 13.79 12.99
C HIS A 103 -4.56 12.98 12.42
N SER A 104 -4.59 12.63 11.14
CA SER A 104 -3.45 11.99 10.44
C SER A 104 -2.21 12.90 10.44
N THR A 105 -2.38 14.19 10.14
CA THR A 105 -1.33 15.21 10.22
C THR A 105 -0.71 15.31 11.61
N LEU A 106 -1.52 15.27 12.68
CA LEU A 106 -1.00 15.29 14.05
C LEU A 106 -0.13 14.05 14.35
N TRP A 107 -0.51 12.88 13.88
CA TRP A 107 0.34 11.69 13.97
C TRP A 107 1.65 11.85 13.20
N TYR A 108 1.61 12.45 12.01
CA TYR A 108 2.81 12.68 11.22
C TYR A 108 3.76 13.70 11.86
N VAL A 109 3.21 14.77 12.44
CA VAL A 109 3.98 15.75 13.24
C VAL A 109 4.59 15.08 14.47
N ALA A 110 3.86 14.19 15.16
CA ALA A 110 4.38 13.42 16.29
C ALA A 110 5.52 12.49 15.84
N LEU A 111 5.37 11.77 14.73
CA LEU A 111 6.43 10.95 14.14
C LEU A 111 7.68 11.78 13.86
N THR A 112 7.54 12.94 13.21
CA THR A 112 8.63 13.85 12.91
C THR A 112 9.28 14.41 14.20
N ALA A 113 8.49 14.65 15.24
CA ALA A 113 9.02 15.09 16.54
C ALA A 113 9.90 14.02 17.20
N VAL A 114 9.48 12.76 17.15
CA VAL A 114 10.26 11.61 17.63
C VAL A 114 11.54 11.44 16.80
N ALA A 115 11.45 11.53 15.47
CA ALA A 115 12.61 11.48 14.57
C ALA A 115 13.59 12.62 14.87
N LEU A 116 13.11 13.86 15.04
CA LEU A 116 13.94 15.01 15.41
C LEU A 116 14.63 14.81 16.77
N ALA A 117 13.94 14.21 17.74
CA ALA A 117 14.54 13.90 19.04
C ALA A 117 15.67 12.85 18.91
N LEU A 118 15.47 11.83 18.07
CA LEU A 118 16.51 10.86 17.73
C LEU A 118 17.68 11.53 17.01
N TYR A 119 17.45 12.36 16.00
CA TYR A 119 18.53 13.06 15.28
C TYR A 119 19.33 14.00 16.17
N ARG A 120 18.67 14.73 17.09
CA ARG A 120 19.37 15.57 18.08
C ARG A 120 20.30 14.80 18.98
N ARG A 121 19.97 13.55 19.27
CA ARG A 121 20.80 12.68 20.07
C ARG A 121 21.91 12.02 19.25
N LEU A 122 21.63 11.59 18.04
CA LEU A 122 22.47 10.70 17.24
C LEU A 122 23.38 11.46 16.26
N VAL A 123 22.85 12.51 15.63
CA VAL A 123 23.55 13.32 14.62
C VAL A 123 23.34 14.82 14.86
N PRO A 124 23.74 15.36 16.04
CA PRO A 124 23.39 16.72 16.47
C PRO A 124 23.81 17.81 15.48
N GLY A 125 24.92 17.63 14.77
CA GLY A 125 25.45 18.60 13.81
C GLY A 125 24.56 18.81 12.56
N VAL A 126 23.68 17.86 12.25
CA VAL A 126 22.77 17.89 11.08
C VAL A 126 21.32 17.59 11.46
N ALA A 127 20.99 17.56 12.75
CA ALA A 127 19.72 17.07 13.27
C ALA A 127 18.48 17.76 12.65
N ALA A 128 18.48 19.09 12.53
CA ALA A 128 17.37 19.83 11.95
C ALA A 128 17.25 19.56 10.44
N PHE A 129 18.38 19.44 9.75
CA PHE A 129 18.42 19.14 8.33
C PHE A 129 17.93 17.71 8.05
N ALA A 130 18.40 16.72 8.83
CA ALA A 130 17.90 15.36 8.76
C ALA A 130 16.39 15.27 9.00
N ALA A 131 15.87 16.03 9.98
CA ALA A 131 14.43 16.07 10.26
C ALA A 131 13.60 16.71 9.13
N VAL A 132 14.18 17.66 8.40
CA VAL A 132 13.52 18.25 7.21
C VAL A 132 13.52 17.27 6.05
N LEU A 133 14.65 16.62 5.77
CA LEU A 133 14.69 15.57 4.73
C LEU A 133 13.70 14.44 5.06
N PHE A 134 13.63 14.03 6.31
CA PHE A 134 12.64 13.08 6.79
C PHE A 134 11.21 13.57 6.57
N ALA A 135 10.92 14.83 6.92
CA ALA A 135 9.58 15.40 6.78
C ALA A 135 9.17 15.61 5.30
N LEU A 136 10.12 15.73 4.40
CA LEU A 136 9.86 15.83 2.96
C LEU A 136 9.74 14.47 2.26
N ASP A 137 10.31 13.41 2.82
CA ASP A 137 10.43 12.08 2.19
C ASP A 137 9.06 11.58 1.65
N ASP A 138 9.03 11.16 0.39
CA ASP A 138 7.83 10.68 -0.30
C ASP A 138 7.31 9.34 0.26
N ALA A 139 8.16 8.60 0.98
CA ALA A 139 7.74 7.42 1.75
C ALA A 139 6.61 7.71 2.76
N HIS A 140 6.40 8.96 3.10
CA HIS A 140 5.38 9.39 4.07
C HIS A 140 4.10 9.94 3.43
N VAL A 141 4.10 10.25 2.14
CA VAL A 141 2.96 10.90 1.47
C VAL A 141 1.68 10.09 1.60
N MET A 142 1.72 8.82 1.18
CA MET A 142 0.55 7.92 1.34
C MET A 142 0.24 7.61 2.81
N PRO A 143 1.21 7.24 3.68
CA PRO A 143 0.95 6.99 5.08
C PRO A 143 0.36 8.17 5.85
N ALA A 144 0.67 9.40 5.50
CA ALA A 144 0.12 10.59 6.12
C ALA A 144 -1.16 11.10 5.44
N GLY A 145 -1.28 10.91 4.11
CA GLY A 145 -2.36 11.47 3.30
C GLY A 145 -3.54 10.52 3.08
N TRP A 146 -3.36 9.20 3.13
CA TRP A 146 -4.42 8.21 2.99
C TRP A 146 -4.80 7.61 4.34
N LEU A 147 -6.05 7.76 4.76
CA LEU A 147 -6.50 7.41 6.12
C LEU A 147 -6.32 5.92 6.44
N ALA A 148 -6.64 5.02 5.51
CA ALA A 148 -6.43 3.58 5.69
C ALA A 148 -4.94 3.21 5.80
N ASN A 149 -4.02 4.05 5.31
CA ASN A 149 -2.58 3.79 5.38
C ASN A 149 -1.88 4.48 6.58
N ARG A 150 -2.59 5.29 7.38
CA ARG A 150 -2.08 5.95 8.60
C ARG A 150 -1.46 5.00 9.61
N ASN A 151 -1.86 3.72 9.58
CA ASN A 151 -1.31 2.66 10.41
C ASN A 151 0.23 2.63 10.42
N ALA A 152 0.88 2.90 9.29
CA ALA A 152 2.34 2.93 9.20
C ALA A 152 2.95 4.07 10.03
N VAL A 153 2.37 5.28 9.94
CA VAL A 153 2.82 6.44 10.74
C VAL A 153 2.65 6.17 12.23
N VAL A 154 1.49 5.65 12.64
CA VAL A 154 1.21 5.33 14.06
C VAL A 154 2.17 4.27 14.58
N ALA A 155 2.37 3.18 13.84
CA ALA A 155 3.25 2.08 14.21
C ALA A 155 4.69 2.55 14.43
N VAL A 156 5.23 3.29 13.45
CA VAL A 156 6.60 3.79 13.50
C VAL A 156 6.78 4.83 14.61
N THR A 157 5.78 5.69 14.85
CA THR A 157 5.80 6.67 15.94
C THR A 157 6.03 5.99 17.29
N PHE A 158 5.25 4.97 17.58
CA PHE A 158 5.40 4.23 18.84
C PHE A 158 6.73 3.49 18.91
N VAL A 159 7.13 2.76 17.87
CA VAL A 159 8.40 2.01 17.89
C VAL A 159 9.61 2.94 18.08
N TRP A 160 9.63 4.10 17.43
CA TRP A 160 10.76 5.04 17.60
C TRP A 160 10.71 5.82 18.92
N ALA A 161 9.53 6.07 19.48
CA ALA A 161 9.40 6.52 20.87
C ALA A 161 9.98 5.45 21.83
N GLY A 162 9.71 4.18 21.57
CA GLY A 162 10.32 3.05 22.25
C GLY A 162 11.84 2.98 22.05
N LEU A 163 12.35 3.27 20.85
CA LEU A 163 13.77 3.36 20.58
C LEU A 163 14.44 4.47 21.41
N LEU A 164 13.82 5.66 21.54
CA LEU A 164 14.32 6.72 22.43
C LEU A 164 14.43 6.26 23.88
N ALA A 165 13.40 5.57 24.38
CA ALA A 165 13.39 5.01 25.73
C ALA A 165 14.45 3.91 25.88
N HIS A 166 14.59 3.04 24.88
CA HIS A 166 15.61 2.00 24.82
C HIS A 166 17.02 2.58 24.87
N LEU A 167 17.33 3.60 24.06
CA LEU A 167 18.60 4.30 24.10
C LEU A 167 18.84 4.93 25.47
N ALA A 168 17.83 5.54 26.12
CA ALA A 168 17.95 6.12 27.44
C ALA A 168 18.25 5.05 28.52
N TRP A 169 17.59 3.89 28.41
CA TRP A 169 17.88 2.74 29.27
C TRP A 169 19.32 2.25 29.10
N ARG A 170 19.71 2.00 27.85
CA ARG A 170 21.00 1.37 27.55
C ARG A 170 22.24 2.27 27.75
N GLU A 171 22.10 3.58 27.54
CA GLU A 171 23.22 4.51 27.61
C GLU A 171 23.26 5.33 28.90
N ARG A 172 22.08 5.63 29.49
CA ARG A 172 21.97 6.47 30.69
C ARG A 172 21.54 5.71 31.94
N GLY A 173 21.28 4.41 31.85
CA GLY A 173 20.84 3.58 32.98
C GLY A 173 19.40 3.87 33.43
N TRP A 174 18.55 4.52 32.61
CA TRP A 174 17.18 4.77 33.00
C TRP A 174 16.37 3.46 33.05
N SER A 175 16.18 2.92 34.25
CA SER A 175 15.60 1.58 34.48
C SER A 175 14.18 1.45 33.91
N ALA A 176 13.32 2.46 34.07
CA ALA A 176 11.98 2.46 33.49
C ALA A 176 11.97 2.42 31.95
N GLY A 177 13.10 2.77 31.31
CA GLY A 177 13.20 2.77 29.84
C GLY A 177 13.02 1.39 29.23
N ALA A 178 13.36 0.31 29.92
CA ALA A 178 13.09 -1.05 29.46
C ALA A 178 11.58 -1.32 29.35
N LEU A 179 10.80 -0.95 30.38
CA LEU A 179 9.34 -1.11 30.37
C LEU A 179 8.69 -0.20 29.34
N VAL A 180 9.07 1.08 29.31
CA VAL A 180 8.52 2.06 28.37
C VAL A 180 8.78 1.63 26.92
N SER A 181 10.00 1.15 26.60
CA SER A 181 10.30 0.65 25.27
C SER A 181 9.45 -0.58 24.91
N THR A 182 9.27 -1.52 25.84
CA THR A 182 8.43 -2.72 25.63
C THR A 182 6.98 -2.33 25.31
N VAL A 183 6.38 -1.42 26.09
CA VAL A 183 5.01 -0.95 25.87
C VAL A 183 4.89 -0.23 24.52
N CYS A 184 5.84 0.66 24.21
CA CYS A 184 5.84 1.34 22.91
C CYS A 184 6.00 0.38 21.74
N PHE A 185 6.85 -0.65 21.84
CA PHE A 185 6.98 -1.66 20.79
C PHE A 185 5.69 -2.46 20.62
N ALA A 186 5.03 -2.83 21.71
CA ALA A 186 3.74 -3.53 21.67
C ALA A 186 2.65 -2.68 20.99
N LEU A 187 2.55 -1.38 21.33
CA LEU A 187 1.62 -0.45 20.69
C LEU A 187 1.95 -0.27 19.20
N GLY A 188 3.23 -0.19 18.84
CA GLY A 188 3.65 -0.11 17.44
C GLY A 188 3.23 -1.34 16.63
N LEU A 189 3.43 -2.56 17.15
CA LEU A 189 2.99 -3.78 16.47
C LEU A 189 1.45 -3.91 16.44
N ALA A 190 0.75 -3.44 17.47
CA ALA A 190 -0.72 -3.39 17.46
C ALA A 190 -1.28 -2.36 16.46
N ALA A 191 -0.47 -1.38 16.05
CA ALA A 191 -0.84 -0.42 15.02
C ALA A 191 -0.61 -0.96 13.60
N GLY A 192 0.43 -1.79 13.38
CA GLY A 192 0.66 -2.39 12.07
C GLY A 192 2.03 -3.03 11.90
N GLU A 193 2.15 -3.84 10.86
CA GLU A 193 3.35 -4.63 10.53
C GLU A 193 4.59 -3.76 10.24
N THR A 194 4.41 -2.49 9.85
CA THR A 194 5.50 -1.51 9.71
C THR A 194 6.27 -1.32 11.02
N GLY A 195 5.63 -1.61 12.16
CA GLY A 195 6.31 -1.68 13.46
C GLY A 195 7.42 -2.73 13.50
N VAL A 196 7.24 -3.88 12.86
CA VAL A 196 8.29 -4.92 12.76
C VAL A 196 9.50 -4.36 12.02
N ALA A 197 9.28 -3.66 10.91
CA ALA A 197 10.35 -3.02 10.15
C ALA A 197 11.11 -1.99 11.00
N ALA A 198 10.39 -1.17 11.77
CA ALA A 198 10.99 -0.14 12.61
C ALA A 198 11.83 -0.71 13.79
N LEU A 199 11.53 -1.93 14.26
CA LEU A 199 12.34 -2.62 15.30
C LEU A 199 13.75 -2.97 14.83
N ALA A 200 14.01 -3.00 13.52
CA ALA A 200 15.35 -3.24 12.97
C ALA A 200 16.40 -2.27 13.52
N TYR A 201 16.01 -1.05 13.87
CA TYR A 201 16.94 -0.08 14.49
C TYR A 201 17.38 -0.48 15.90
N VAL A 202 16.52 -1.12 16.70
CA VAL A 202 16.89 -1.62 18.02
C VAL A 202 17.90 -2.75 17.88
N VAL A 203 17.66 -3.65 16.93
CA VAL A 203 18.59 -4.75 16.61
C VAL A 203 19.92 -4.20 16.12
N ALA A 204 19.93 -3.26 15.19
CA ALA A 204 21.14 -2.64 14.65
C ALA A 204 21.93 -1.88 15.74
N PHE A 205 21.25 -1.18 16.63
CA PHE A 205 21.90 -0.50 17.77
C PHE A 205 22.58 -1.50 18.70
N GLU A 206 21.91 -2.56 19.13
CA GLU A 206 22.52 -3.58 20.00
C GLU A 206 23.64 -4.35 19.27
N ALA A 207 23.51 -4.58 17.94
CA ALA A 207 24.51 -5.29 17.15
C ALA A 207 25.81 -4.50 16.98
N ILE A 208 25.76 -3.22 16.60
CA ILE A 208 26.95 -2.41 16.30
C ILE A 208 27.00 -1.07 17.03
N GLY A 209 25.87 -0.47 17.38
CA GLY A 209 25.82 0.83 18.07
C GLY A 209 26.50 0.78 19.47
N ARG A 210 26.40 -0.34 20.15
CA ARG A 210 26.96 -0.58 21.48
C ARG A 210 28.48 -0.79 21.48
N GLY A 211 29.15 -0.79 20.35
CA GLY A 211 30.60 -0.95 20.27
C GLY A 211 31.10 -2.30 20.81
N ALA A 212 32.08 -2.30 21.70
CA ALA A 212 32.74 -3.49 22.22
C ALA A 212 32.00 -4.17 23.41
N GLN A 213 30.74 -3.85 23.66
CA GLN A 213 30.00 -4.48 24.76
C GLN A 213 29.86 -6.02 24.58
N PRO A 214 29.91 -6.81 25.67
CA PRO A 214 29.77 -8.26 25.62
C PRO A 214 28.43 -8.67 24.99
N TRP A 215 28.40 -9.80 24.25
CA TRP A 215 27.20 -10.30 23.57
C TRP A 215 26.02 -10.55 24.54
N ARG A 216 26.32 -10.98 25.80
CA ARG A 216 25.29 -11.19 26.83
C ARG A 216 24.54 -9.90 27.16
N GLU A 217 25.23 -8.78 27.25
CA GLU A 217 24.63 -7.47 27.51
C GLU A 217 23.77 -7.00 26.32
N ARG A 218 24.23 -7.27 25.09
CA ARG A 218 23.45 -7.00 23.89
C ARG A 218 22.18 -7.88 23.84
N ALA A 219 22.29 -9.18 24.15
CA ALA A 219 21.16 -10.09 24.22
C ALA A 219 20.12 -9.63 25.28
N ARG A 220 20.56 -9.19 26.46
CA ARG A 220 19.68 -8.57 27.48
C ARG A 220 18.98 -7.32 26.94
N GLY A 221 19.69 -6.50 26.14
CA GLY A 221 19.12 -5.34 25.48
C GLY A 221 18.01 -5.70 24.49
N LEU A 222 18.11 -6.83 23.81
CA LEU A 222 17.10 -7.31 22.86
C LEU A 222 15.89 -8.00 23.54
N ALA A 223 15.94 -8.30 24.84
CA ALA A 223 14.85 -9.00 25.52
C ALA A 223 13.48 -8.32 25.38
N PRO A 224 13.32 -6.98 25.50
CA PRO A 224 12.05 -6.31 25.27
C PRO A 224 11.50 -6.53 23.85
N VAL A 225 12.36 -6.44 22.85
CA VAL A 225 11.97 -6.68 21.44
C VAL A 225 11.58 -8.14 21.24
N ALA A 226 12.38 -9.07 21.72
CA ALA A 226 12.13 -10.50 21.58
C ALA A 226 10.79 -10.90 22.22
N LEU A 227 10.50 -10.37 23.41
CA LEU A 227 9.24 -10.61 24.12
C LEU A 227 8.03 -10.13 23.29
N VAL A 228 8.09 -8.89 22.82
CA VAL A 228 6.98 -8.28 22.07
C VAL A 228 6.79 -8.96 20.71
N VAL A 229 7.87 -9.28 20.00
CA VAL A 229 7.79 -9.98 18.71
C VAL A 229 7.25 -11.39 18.91
N ALA A 230 7.69 -12.12 19.95
CA ALA A 230 7.16 -13.44 20.26
C ALA A 230 5.65 -13.39 20.56
N ALA A 231 5.21 -12.45 21.40
CA ALA A 231 3.79 -12.26 21.69
C ALA A 231 2.98 -11.88 20.45
N TYR A 232 3.53 -11.02 19.59
CA TYR A 232 2.89 -10.65 18.33
C TYR A 232 2.77 -11.84 17.38
N VAL A 233 3.81 -12.65 17.20
CA VAL A 233 3.77 -13.85 16.35
C VAL A 233 2.75 -14.86 16.88
N VAL A 234 2.67 -15.06 18.19
CA VAL A 234 1.64 -15.91 18.80
C VAL A 234 0.25 -15.37 18.50
N ALA A 235 0.00 -14.08 18.74
CA ALA A 235 -1.28 -13.46 18.45
C ALA A 235 -1.63 -13.56 16.95
N TYR A 236 -0.64 -13.30 16.07
CA TYR A 236 -0.77 -13.37 14.61
C TYR A 236 -1.23 -14.77 14.15
N LYS A 237 -0.67 -15.83 14.75
CA LYS A 237 -1.04 -17.21 14.44
C LYS A 237 -2.39 -17.61 15.04
N LEU A 238 -2.65 -17.25 16.31
CA LEU A 238 -3.92 -17.56 16.99
C LEU A 238 -5.12 -16.87 16.32
N LEU A 239 -4.92 -15.66 15.80
CA LEU A 239 -5.95 -14.89 15.10
C LEU A 239 -6.01 -15.20 13.61
N ASP A 240 -5.25 -16.17 13.13
CA ASP A 240 -5.15 -16.56 11.72
C ASP A 240 -4.90 -15.38 10.77
N ALA A 241 -4.03 -14.43 11.17
CA ALA A 241 -3.61 -13.32 10.33
C ALA A 241 -2.62 -13.79 9.23
N GLY A 242 -2.50 -13.03 8.17
CA GLY A 242 -1.59 -13.29 7.05
C GLY A 242 -2.20 -13.04 5.69
N ALA A 243 -1.43 -13.34 4.65
CA ALA A 243 -1.85 -13.27 3.26
C ALA A 243 -1.65 -14.63 2.59
N ARG A 244 -2.62 -15.02 1.74
CA ARG A 244 -2.55 -16.23 0.92
C ARG A 244 -3.46 -16.08 -0.30
N GLY A 245 -3.00 -16.55 -1.44
CA GLY A 245 -3.81 -16.59 -2.66
C GLY A 245 -3.78 -15.30 -3.49
N SER A 246 -3.11 -14.26 -3.02
CA SER A 246 -2.87 -13.02 -3.74
C SER A 246 -1.45 -13.02 -4.31
N ALA A 247 -1.22 -12.51 -5.52
CA ALA A 247 0.14 -12.28 -6.04
C ALA A 247 0.78 -11.00 -5.49
N THR A 248 -0.03 -10.11 -4.91
CA THR A 248 0.44 -8.85 -4.33
C THR A 248 1.31 -9.10 -3.09
N TYR A 249 0.89 -10.05 -2.25
CA TYR A 249 1.56 -10.39 -0.99
C TYR A 249 2.10 -11.81 -1.04
N VAL A 250 3.40 -11.96 -0.71
CA VAL A 250 4.07 -13.26 -0.60
C VAL A 250 4.51 -13.42 0.86
N ASP A 251 3.85 -14.28 1.59
CA ASP A 251 4.16 -14.51 3.02
C ASP A 251 5.46 -15.32 3.15
N PRO A 252 6.54 -14.76 3.75
CA PRO A 252 7.80 -15.45 3.91
C PRO A 252 7.74 -16.72 4.75
N VAL A 253 6.68 -16.90 5.55
CA VAL A 253 6.51 -18.09 6.41
C VAL A 253 5.78 -19.21 5.68
N SER A 254 4.72 -18.88 4.93
CA SER A 254 3.95 -19.88 4.18
C SER A 254 4.54 -20.18 2.79
N GLU A 255 5.22 -19.19 2.17
CA GLU A 255 5.75 -19.28 0.79
C GLU A 255 7.23 -18.85 0.72
N PRO A 256 8.15 -19.47 1.52
CA PRO A 256 9.53 -18.97 1.67
C PRO A 256 10.33 -18.97 0.36
N PHE A 257 10.12 -19.93 -0.53
CA PHE A 257 10.85 -20.00 -1.80
C PHE A 257 10.37 -18.92 -2.79
N ALA A 258 9.07 -18.67 -2.86
CA ALA A 258 8.51 -17.57 -3.68
C ALA A 258 8.99 -16.22 -3.15
N PHE A 259 9.01 -16.02 -1.83
CA PHE A 259 9.57 -14.83 -1.20
C PHE A 259 11.04 -14.64 -1.56
N LEU A 260 11.89 -15.66 -1.39
CA LEU A 260 13.33 -15.57 -1.69
C LEU A 260 13.59 -15.31 -3.18
N ALA A 261 12.77 -15.85 -4.07
CA ALA A 261 12.89 -15.61 -5.52
C ALA A 261 12.55 -14.15 -5.89
N ALA A 262 11.53 -13.55 -5.25
CA ALA A 262 11.10 -12.18 -5.52
C ALA A 262 11.96 -11.12 -4.79
N ALA A 263 12.52 -11.46 -3.64
CA ALA A 263 13.20 -10.52 -2.74
C ALA A 263 14.34 -9.72 -3.39
N PRO A 264 15.25 -10.27 -4.19
CA PRO A 264 16.35 -9.50 -4.79
C PRO A 264 15.84 -8.38 -5.71
N ALA A 265 14.90 -8.67 -6.61
CA ALA A 265 14.33 -7.68 -7.51
C ALA A 265 13.62 -6.57 -6.73
N ARG A 266 12.81 -6.94 -5.74
CA ARG A 266 12.08 -6.00 -4.86
C ARG A 266 13.04 -5.15 -4.01
N LEU A 267 14.14 -5.73 -3.52
CA LEU A 267 15.16 -4.98 -2.77
C LEU A 267 15.79 -3.90 -3.64
N PHE A 268 16.30 -4.25 -4.82
CA PHE A 268 16.92 -3.27 -5.70
C PHE A 268 15.91 -2.24 -6.22
N ALA A 269 14.66 -2.63 -6.46
CA ALA A 269 13.61 -1.68 -6.80
C ALA A 269 13.37 -0.65 -5.69
N ASN A 270 13.25 -1.07 -4.43
CA ASN A 270 13.10 -0.17 -3.28
C ASN A 270 14.33 0.75 -3.10
N LEU A 271 15.55 0.22 -3.27
CA LEU A 271 16.77 1.03 -3.20
C LEU A 271 16.83 2.06 -4.34
N GLY A 272 16.42 1.69 -5.55
CA GLY A 272 16.38 2.57 -6.70
C GLY A 272 15.34 3.69 -6.56
N THR A 273 14.15 3.34 -6.10
CA THR A 273 13.07 4.28 -5.80
C THR A 273 13.55 5.35 -4.82
N GLN A 274 14.15 4.94 -3.72
CA GLN A 274 14.66 5.86 -2.70
C GLN A 274 15.86 6.70 -3.19
N ALA A 275 16.81 6.10 -3.91
CA ALA A 275 18.04 6.80 -4.28
C ALA A 275 17.86 7.83 -5.40
N PHE A 276 16.90 7.63 -6.29
CA PHE A 276 16.65 8.51 -7.44
C PHE A 276 15.33 9.26 -7.35
N GLY A 277 14.56 9.08 -6.26
CA GLY A 277 13.26 9.70 -6.10
C GLY A 277 12.33 9.30 -7.24
N LEU A 278 12.31 8.03 -7.61
CA LEU A 278 11.41 7.55 -8.64
C LEU A 278 10.00 7.45 -8.04
N PRO A 279 8.98 8.04 -8.67
CA PRO A 279 7.60 7.78 -8.26
C PRO A 279 7.30 6.29 -8.38
N ASP A 280 6.18 5.81 -7.85
CA ASP A 280 5.79 4.39 -7.83
C ASP A 280 5.63 3.78 -9.25
N LEU A 281 6.70 3.86 -10.07
CA LEU A 281 6.74 3.42 -11.47
C LEU A 281 6.47 1.92 -11.61
N TRP A 282 6.82 1.14 -10.58
CA TRP A 282 6.52 -0.29 -10.54
C TRP A 282 5.03 -0.57 -10.65
N LEU A 283 4.22 0.25 -9.98
CA LEU A 283 2.77 0.12 -9.93
C LEU A 283 2.10 0.70 -11.19
N VAL A 284 2.59 1.85 -11.62
CA VAL A 284 1.93 2.67 -12.65
C VAL A 284 2.25 2.22 -14.06
N PHE A 285 3.46 1.71 -14.28
CA PHE A 285 3.96 1.32 -15.61
C PHE A 285 4.47 -0.12 -15.59
N PRO A 286 3.66 -1.12 -15.98
CA PRO A 286 4.05 -2.54 -15.96
C PRO A 286 5.38 -2.84 -16.68
N GLY A 287 5.73 -2.09 -17.73
CA GLY A 287 7.01 -2.23 -18.44
C GLY A 287 8.23 -1.60 -17.74
N ALA A 288 8.04 -0.83 -16.67
CA ALA A 288 9.13 -0.11 -15.99
C ALA A 288 9.83 -0.93 -14.90
N GLN A 289 9.36 -2.13 -14.57
CA GLN A 289 9.91 -2.93 -13.48
C GLN A 289 11.41 -3.18 -13.62
N GLY A 290 11.88 -3.54 -14.83
CA GLY A 290 13.29 -3.72 -15.11
C GLY A 290 14.13 -2.45 -14.91
N LEU A 291 13.60 -1.29 -15.30
CA LEU A 291 14.25 0.01 -15.11
C LEU A 291 14.39 0.35 -13.61
N VAL A 292 13.34 0.10 -12.83
CA VAL A 292 13.35 0.37 -11.38
C VAL A 292 14.36 -0.53 -10.67
N VAL A 293 14.45 -1.82 -11.02
CA VAL A 293 15.48 -2.72 -10.48
C VAL A 293 16.88 -2.27 -10.91
N ALA A 294 17.09 -1.93 -12.18
CA ALA A 294 18.37 -1.45 -12.69
C ALA A 294 18.83 -0.16 -11.98
N SER A 295 17.89 0.74 -11.66
CA SER A 295 18.22 1.95 -10.89
C SER A 295 18.79 1.63 -9.51
N GLY A 296 18.27 0.63 -8.82
CA GLY A 296 18.80 0.17 -7.53
C GLY A 296 20.19 -0.47 -7.64
N LEU A 297 20.43 -1.23 -8.70
CA LEU A 297 21.77 -1.77 -8.98
C LEU A 297 22.79 -0.66 -9.21
N VAL A 298 22.40 0.46 -9.82
CA VAL A 298 23.25 1.66 -9.98
C VAL A 298 23.37 2.45 -8.67
N ALA A 299 22.27 2.59 -7.91
CA ALA A 299 22.26 3.31 -6.65
C ALA A 299 23.23 2.74 -5.62
N THR A 300 23.37 1.41 -5.58
CA THR A 300 24.23 0.71 -4.60
C THR A 300 25.71 1.15 -4.69
N PRO A 301 26.41 1.04 -5.84
CA PRO A 301 27.79 1.51 -5.96
C PRO A 301 27.91 3.03 -5.81
N LEU A 302 26.94 3.82 -6.27
CA LEU A 302 26.95 5.28 -6.07
C LEU A 302 26.86 5.65 -4.60
N GLY A 303 25.98 5.00 -3.83
CA GLY A 303 25.87 5.19 -2.39
C GLY A 303 27.17 4.80 -1.65
N TRP A 304 27.82 3.68 -2.06
CA TRP A 304 29.10 3.28 -1.52
C TRP A 304 30.22 4.28 -1.85
N LEU A 305 30.28 4.82 -3.07
CA LEU A 305 31.24 5.85 -3.45
C LEU A 305 31.01 7.15 -2.66
N ALA A 306 29.75 7.58 -2.49
CA ALA A 306 29.39 8.72 -1.68
C ALA A 306 29.84 8.51 -0.22
N TRP A 307 29.56 7.32 0.35
CA TRP A 307 30.04 6.94 1.68
C TRP A 307 31.55 7.00 1.79
N ARG A 308 32.28 6.39 0.87
CA ARG A 308 33.77 6.43 0.87
C ARG A 308 34.33 7.84 0.77
N ARG A 309 33.65 8.72 0.05
CA ARG A 309 34.12 10.10 -0.20
C ARG A 309 33.80 11.03 0.96
N TRP A 310 32.60 10.93 1.53
CA TRP A 310 32.06 11.93 2.45
C TRP A 310 31.70 11.38 3.85
N ALA A 311 32.00 10.13 4.15
CA ALA A 311 31.75 9.60 5.49
C ALA A 311 32.61 10.32 6.53
N PRO A 312 32.06 10.58 7.74
CA PRO A 312 32.81 11.22 8.81
C PRO A 312 34.09 10.46 9.18
N MET A 313 35.16 11.19 9.46
CA MET A 313 36.44 10.61 9.93
C MET A 313 36.35 10.15 11.39
N ASP A 314 35.49 10.81 12.20
CA ASP A 314 35.27 10.43 13.60
C ASP A 314 34.60 9.03 13.69
N ALA A 315 35.25 8.14 14.42
CA ALA A 315 34.83 6.74 14.56
C ALA A 315 33.46 6.59 15.25
N ALA A 316 33.11 7.49 16.19
CA ALA A 316 31.83 7.46 16.88
C ALA A 316 30.66 7.84 15.95
N GLN A 317 30.85 8.92 15.20
CA GLN A 317 29.85 9.34 14.20
C GLN A 317 29.71 8.29 13.09
N ARG A 318 30.81 7.73 12.61
CA ARG A 318 30.78 6.64 11.60
C ARG A 318 30.00 5.43 12.11
N ARG A 319 30.23 5.02 13.37
CA ARG A 319 29.48 3.93 13.99
C ARG A 319 27.98 4.25 14.09
N THR A 320 27.66 5.48 14.48
CA THR A 320 26.27 5.93 14.58
C THR A 320 25.56 5.86 13.20
N LEU A 321 26.16 6.40 12.16
CA LEU A 321 25.62 6.31 10.81
C LEU A 321 25.56 4.87 10.29
N ALA A 322 26.54 4.03 10.64
CA ALA A 322 26.55 2.63 10.23
C ALA A 322 25.40 1.82 10.83
N TRP A 323 25.10 1.97 12.14
CA TRP A 323 23.96 1.26 12.70
C TRP A 323 22.61 1.86 12.26
N LEU A 324 22.52 3.16 11.99
CA LEU A 324 21.35 3.77 11.38
C LEU A 324 21.11 3.25 9.95
N ALA A 325 22.18 3.13 9.15
CA ALA A 325 22.12 2.54 7.81
C ALA A 325 21.73 1.05 7.85
N LEU A 326 22.29 0.28 8.80
CA LEU A 326 21.90 -1.13 9.00
C LEU A 326 20.44 -1.25 9.44
N GLY A 327 19.97 -0.36 10.32
CA GLY A 327 18.58 -0.29 10.75
C GLY A 327 17.65 0.03 9.58
N ALA A 328 18.04 0.98 8.71
CA ALA A 328 17.28 1.30 7.50
C ALA A 328 17.21 0.11 6.54
N LEU A 329 18.35 -0.54 6.27
CA LEU A 329 18.39 -1.74 5.42
C LEU A 329 17.55 -2.89 6.01
N GLY A 330 17.66 -3.12 7.32
CA GLY A 330 16.86 -4.11 8.04
C GLY A 330 15.36 -3.80 7.97
N ALA A 331 14.99 -2.51 7.98
CA ALA A 331 13.61 -2.08 7.85
C ALA A 331 13.02 -2.31 6.44
N VAL A 332 13.86 -2.43 5.42
CA VAL A 332 13.40 -2.80 4.06
C VAL A 332 13.06 -4.28 3.96
N LEU A 333 13.66 -5.17 4.76
CA LEU A 333 13.50 -6.63 4.60
C LEU A 333 12.03 -7.10 4.71
N PRO A 334 11.22 -6.68 5.71
CA PRO A 334 9.81 -7.09 5.77
C PRO A 334 8.98 -6.55 4.60
N THR A 335 9.38 -5.43 3.99
CA THR A 335 8.65 -4.82 2.86
C THR A 335 8.78 -5.65 1.57
N LEU A 336 9.76 -6.55 1.51
CA LEU A 336 9.96 -7.45 0.36
C LEU A 336 8.84 -8.49 0.21
N ALA A 337 7.95 -8.60 1.20
CA ALA A 337 6.76 -9.44 1.13
C ALA A 337 5.70 -8.93 0.14
N THR A 338 5.81 -7.70 -0.34
CA THR A 338 4.87 -7.11 -1.30
C THR A 338 5.60 -6.35 -2.42
N PHE A 339 4.85 -5.83 -3.40
CA PHE A 339 5.43 -5.06 -4.49
C PHE A 339 6.10 -3.76 -4.00
N PRO A 340 7.20 -3.33 -4.63
CA PRO A 340 7.92 -2.11 -4.27
C PRO A 340 7.05 -0.86 -4.42
N THR A 341 7.00 -0.05 -3.37
CA THR A 341 6.34 1.26 -3.35
C THR A 341 6.92 2.12 -2.24
N ALA A 342 7.01 3.43 -2.45
CA ALA A 342 7.60 4.37 -1.50
C ALA A 342 6.96 4.28 -0.10
N ARG A 343 5.64 4.12 -0.01
CA ARG A 343 4.88 4.04 1.26
C ARG A 343 5.37 2.96 2.24
N LEU A 344 6.03 1.92 1.75
CA LEU A 344 6.54 0.83 2.58
C LEU A 344 7.85 1.21 3.29
N LEU A 345 8.52 2.28 2.83
CA LEU A 345 9.85 2.68 3.28
C LEU A 345 9.82 3.67 4.46
N THR A 346 8.62 3.96 5.00
CA THR A 346 8.43 4.86 6.17
C THR A 346 9.39 4.55 7.31
N ALA A 347 9.60 3.26 7.62
CA ALA A 347 10.54 2.88 8.68
C ALA A 347 12.01 3.00 8.25
N ALA A 348 12.33 2.86 6.96
CA ALA A 348 13.71 2.97 6.47
C ALA A 348 14.20 4.43 6.45
N SER A 349 13.29 5.39 6.34
CA SER A 349 13.59 6.82 6.16
C SER A 349 14.37 7.46 7.33
N LEU A 350 14.25 6.94 8.58
CA LEU A 350 15.01 7.47 9.73
C LEU A 350 16.54 7.42 9.49
N GLY A 351 17.03 6.25 9.14
CA GLY A 351 18.48 6.07 8.91
C GLY A 351 18.92 6.72 7.61
N LEU A 352 18.08 6.66 6.58
CA LEU A 352 18.38 7.26 5.28
C LEU A 352 18.50 8.78 5.37
N ALA A 353 17.54 9.47 5.99
CA ALA A 353 17.59 10.93 6.15
C ALA A 353 18.81 11.38 6.97
N ALA A 354 19.19 10.63 8.04
CA ALA A 354 20.42 10.92 8.79
C ALA A 354 21.67 10.76 7.93
N LEU A 355 21.73 9.70 7.12
CA LEU A 355 22.84 9.42 6.21
C LEU A 355 22.96 10.50 5.15
N VAL A 356 21.86 10.77 4.43
CA VAL A 356 21.81 11.78 3.35
C VAL A 356 22.14 13.16 3.88
N ALA A 357 21.58 13.58 5.03
CA ALA A 357 21.91 14.87 5.65
C ALA A 357 23.39 14.99 5.98
N SER A 358 24.01 13.93 6.51
CA SER A 358 25.43 13.91 6.83
C SER A 358 26.31 13.96 5.57
N LEU A 359 25.97 13.21 4.55
CA LEU A 359 26.70 13.18 3.29
C LEU A 359 26.56 14.51 2.51
N LEU A 360 25.35 15.10 2.46
CA LEU A 360 25.13 16.43 1.86
C LEU A 360 25.91 17.52 2.57
N ALA A 361 25.91 17.52 3.91
CA ALA A 361 26.67 18.50 4.67
C ALA A 361 28.18 18.35 4.45
N ALA A 362 28.67 17.14 4.23
CA ALA A 362 30.07 16.89 3.90
C ALA A 362 30.38 17.25 2.43
N ALA A 363 29.52 16.88 1.50
CA ALA A 363 29.68 17.23 0.08
C ALA A 363 29.66 18.73 -0.16
N TRP A 364 28.84 19.48 0.58
CA TRP A 364 28.81 20.94 0.53
C TRP A 364 30.13 21.59 0.89
N ARG A 365 30.92 20.96 1.76
CA ARG A 365 32.26 21.43 2.19
C ARG A 365 33.39 20.97 1.24
N ASP A 366 33.10 20.07 0.32
CA ASP A 366 34.09 19.58 -0.65
C ASP A 366 34.43 20.64 -1.71
N VAL A 367 35.58 20.51 -2.35
CA VAL A 367 36.06 21.46 -3.34
C VAL A 367 35.99 20.85 -4.74
N GLY A 368 35.53 21.61 -5.72
CA GLY A 368 35.50 21.22 -7.12
C GLY A 368 34.16 20.69 -7.65
N ALA A 369 34.16 20.20 -8.92
CA ALA A 369 32.94 19.79 -9.64
C ALA A 369 32.18 18.63 -8.99
N ARG A 370 32.88 17.72 -8.29
CA ARG A 370 32.28 16.55 -7.62
C ARG A 370 31.28 16.93 -6.55
N ARG A 371 31.47 18.05 -5.88
CA ARG A 371 30.53 18.63 -4.92
C ARG A 371 29.16 18.80 -5.54
N TRP A 372 29.12 19.42 -6.72
CA TRP A 372 27.87 19.72 -7.40
C TRP A 372 27.12 18.46 -7.87
N LEU A 373 27.82 17.43 -8.31
CA LEU A 373 27.20 16.15 -8.65
C LEU A 373 26.48 15.55 -7.44
N GLY A 374 27.14 15.53 -6.27
CA GLY A 374 26.51 15.03 -5.02
C GLY A 374 25.34 15.90 -4.58
N VAL A 375 25.49 17.24 -4.61
CA VAL A 375 24.43 18.17 -4.19
C VAL A 375 23.22 18.10 -5.15
N VAL A 376 23.45 18.04 -6.46
CA VAL A 376 22.37 17.95 -7.45
C VAL A 376 21.64 16.61 -7.34
N TRP A 377 22.37 15.50 -7.24
CA TRP A 377 21.76 14.18 -7.09
C TRP A 377 20.95 14.09 -5.80
N LEU A 378 21.59 14.31 -4.66
CA LEU A 378 20.93 14.13 -3.34
C LEU A 378 19.85 15.21 -3.11
N GLY A 379 20.05 16.44 -3.57
CA GLY A 379 19.05 17.50 -3.48
C GLY A 379 17.85 17.26 -4.39
N GLY A 380 18.09 16.77 -5.60
CA GLY A 380 17.02 16.40 -6.54
C GLY A 380 16.18 15.24 -6.01
N ALA A 381 16.83 14.14 -5.62
CA ALA A 381 16.16 12.92 -5.19
C ALA A 381 15.49 13.04 -3.80
N PHE A 382 16.05 13.82 -2.87
CA PHE A 382 15.58 13.86 -1.49
C PHE A 382 14.91 15.19 -1.06
N VAL A 383 14.79 16.14 -1.97
CA VAL A 383 14.10 17.42 -1.70
C VAL A 383 13.07 17.73 -2.78
N LEU A 384 13.50 17.88 -4.04
CA LEU A 384 12.61 18.37 -5.10
C LEU A 384 11.56 17.33 -5.50
N GLN A 385 11.99 16.09 -5.73
CA GLN A 385 11.07 15.03 -6.12
C GLN A 385 10.07 14.73 -5.00
N PRO A 386 10.47 14.49 -3.73
CA PRO A 386 9.51 14.25 -2.66
C PRO A 386 8.52 15.40 -2.46
N LEU A 387 8.98 16.64 -2.53
CA LEU A 387 8.11 17.81 -2.43
C LEU A 387 7.04 17.82 -3.51
N SER A 388 7.38 17.39 -4.74
CA SER A 388 6.40 17.27 -5.82
C SER A 388 5.32 16.21 -5.52
N GLN A 389 5.67 15.11 -4.85
CA GLN A 389 4.74 14.05 -4.49
C GLN A 389 3.75 14.48 -3.40
N TRP A 390 4.17 15.34 -2.45
CA TRP A 390 3.27 15.89 -1.43
C TRP A 390 2.12 16.73 -2.01
N VAL A 391 2.27 17.22 -3.24
CA VAL A 391 1.20 17.92 -3.96
C VAL A 391 0.51 17.00 -4.95
N ALA A 392 1.27 16.28 -5.77
CA ALA A 392 0.72 15.50 -6.87
C ALA A 392 -0.17 14.34 -6.40
N LEU A 393 0.23 13.63 -5.34
CA LEU A 393 -0.50 12.43 -4.91
C LEU A 393 -1.85 12.75 -4.24
N PRO A 394 -1.97 13.72 -3.31
CA PRO A 394 -3.28 14.15 -2.80
C PRO A 394 -4.23 14.62 -3.90
N VAL A 395 -3.73 15.40 -4.88
CA VAL A 395 -4.53 15.83 -6.03
C VAL A 395 -4.99 14.65 -6.88
N ALA A 396 -4.11 13.68 -7.10
CA ALA A 396 -4.48 12.45 -7.83
C ALA A 396 -5.55 11.65 -7.08
N PHE A 397 -5.43 11.47 -5.78
CA PHE A 397 -6.42 10.76 -4.96
C PHE A 397 -7.77 11.48 -4.94
N ASP A 398 -7.78 12.80 -4.77
CA ASP A 398 -9.02 13.60 -4.81
C ASP A 398 -9.69 13.47 -6.18
N THR A 399 -8.92 13.59 -7.26
CA THR A 399 -9.43 13.44 -8.63
C THR A 399 -9.98 12.04 -8.87
N LEU A 400 -9.28 10.98 -8.47
CA LEU A 400 -9.73 9.60 -8.63
C LEU A 400 -10.99 9.33 -7.82
N SER A 401 -11.05 9.81 -6.57
CA SER A 401 -12.22 9.66 -5.70
C SER A 401 -13.45 10.37 -6.29
N THR A 402 -13.28 11.61 -6.73
CA THR A 402 -14.38 12.41 -7.32
C THR A 402 -14.90 11.77 -8.60
N ARG A 403 -14.00 11.39 -9.52
CA ARG A 403 -14.39 10.72 -10.78
C ARG A 403 -15.07 9.38 -10.55
N ALA A 404 -14.58 8.58 -9.59
CA ALA A 404 -15.21 7.33 -9.22
C ALA A 404 -16.63 7.55 -8.68
N ALA A 405 -16.81 8.56 -7.82
CA ALA A 405 -18.12 8.94 -7.29
C ALA A 405 -19.07 9.38 -8.40
N ASP A 406 -18.61 10.22 -9.31
CA ASP A 406 -19.40 10.70 -10.45
C ASP A 406 -19.77 9.56 -11.39
N ALA A 407 -18.83 8.66 -11.70
CA ALA A 407 -19.08 7.50 -12.57
C ALA A 407 -20.14 6.56 -11.98
N VAL A 408 -20.06 6.30 -10.66
CA VAL A 408 -21.02 5.42 -9.98
C VAL A 408 -22.38 6.09 -9.82
N ARG A 409 -22.46 7.39 -9.51
CA ARG A 409 -23.72 8.15 -9.47
C ARG A 409 -24.40 8.25 -10.82
N ALA A 410 -23.62 8.50 -11.89
CA ALA A 410 -24.15 8.60 -13.26
C ALA A 410 -24.84 7.33 -13.71
N LEU A 411 -24.45 6.16 -13.17
CA LEU A 411 -25.11 4.90 -13.44
C LEU A 411 -26.54 4.86 -12.91
N ALA A 412 -26.89 5.67 -11.91
CA ALA A 412 -28.21 5.75 -11.29
C ALA A 412 -28.77 4.36 -10.94
N VAL A 413 -28.04 3.60 -10.16
CA VAL A 413 -28.40 2.24 -9.72
C VAL A 413 -29.75 2.28 -9.00
N LYS A 414 -30.62 1.31 -9.28
CA LYS A 414 -31.90 1.16 -8.60
C LYS A 414 -31.77 0.14 -7.47
N GLU A 415 -32.56 0.33 -6.42
CA GLU A 415 -32.61 -0.63 -5.31
C GLU A 415 -32.98 -2.04 -5.82
N GLY A 416 -32.18 -3.03 -5.45
CA GLY A 416 -32.39 -4.42 -5.82
C GLY A 416 -32.06 -4.77 -7.29
N GLU A 417 -31.45 -3.86 -8.04
CA GLU A 417 -31.03 -4.07 -9.42
C GLU A 417 -29.92 -5.14 -9.52
N ARG A 418 -29.92 -5.92 -10.60
CA ARG A 418 -28.87 -6.91 -10.89
C ARG A 418 -27.89 -6.31 -11.89
N VAL A 419 -26.77 -5.77 -11.37
CA VAL A 419 -25.75 -5.13 -12.22
C VAL A 419 -24.67 -6.13 -12.61
N VAL A 420 -24.33 -6.15 -13.90
CA VAL A 420 -23.26 -6.93 -14.50
C VAL A 420 -22.27 -5.99 -15.18
N VAL A 421 -21.07 -5.89 -14.65
CA VAL A 421 -19.95 -5.19 -15.28
C VAL A 421 -19.29 -6.16 -16.27
N LEU A 422 -19.57 -5.98 -17.55
CA LEU A 422 -19.02 -6.83 -18.62
C LEU A 422 -17.50 -6.72 -18.70
N SER A 423 -17.01 -5.48 -18.70
CA SER A 423 -15.58 -5.19 -18.71
C SER A 423 -15.32 -3.84 -18.06
N SER A 424 -14.32 -3.79 -17.20
CA SER A 424 -13.79 -2.54 -16.63
C SER A 424 -12.28 -2.60 -16.52
N THR A 425 -11.60 -1.79 -17.33
CA THR A 425 -10.16 -1.58 -17.19
C THR A 425 -9.82 -0.78 -15.94
N GLU A 426 -10.82 -0.14 -15.32
CA GLU A 426 -10.67 0.66 -14.10
C GLU A 426 -11.08 -0.16 -12.87
N PHE A 427 -10.13 -0.28 -11.94
CA PHE A 427 -10.30 -1.08 -10.72
C PHE A 427 -11.36 -0.48 -9.77
N ILE A 428 -11.37 0.85 -9.62
CA ILE A 428 -12.21 1.51 -8.61
C ILE A 428 -13.69 1.28 -8.89
N PRO A 429 -14.27 1.64 -10.06
CA PRO A 429 -15.67 1.41 -10.32
C PRO A 429 -16.03 -0.08 -10.49
N ALA A 430 -15.05 -0.96 -10.68
CA ALA A 430 -15.30 -2.40 -10.70
C ALA A 430 -15.52 -2.97 -9.29
N VAL A 431 -14.57 -2.73 -8.38
CA VAL A 431 -14.50 -3.40 -7.07
C VAL A 431 -15.03 -2.53 -5.94
N TYR A 432 -14.79 -1.21 -5.99
CA TYR A 432 -15.21 -0.29 -4.93
C TYR A 432 -16.58 0.37 -5.18
N ALA A 433 -17.28 0.03 -6.26
CA ALA A 433 -18.60 0.63 -6.55
C ALA A 433 -19.59 0.44 -5.40
N VAL A 434 -19.73 -0.77 -4.88
CA VAL A 434 -20.68 -1.05 -3.78
C VAL A 434 -20.27 -0.34 -2.48
N PRO A 435 -19.01 -0.40 -2.00
CA PRO A 435 -18.55 0.43 -0.90
C PRO A 435 -18.79 1.94 -1.10
N LEU A 436 -18.60 2.42 -2.32
CA LEU A 436 -18.81 3.82 -2.67
C LEU A 436 -20.30 4.20 -2.68
N LEU A 437 -21.19 3.36 -3.21
CA LEU A 437 -22.66 3.55 -3.11
C LEU A 437 -23.10 3.64 -1.65
N VAL A 438 -22.56 2.77 -0.78
CA VAL A 438 -22.81 2.83 0.67
C VAL A 438 -22.37 4.17 1.27
N GLU A 439 -21.16 4.65 0.94
CA GLU A 439 -20.63 5.91 1.45
C GLU A 439 -21.44 7.11 0.95
N LEU A 440 -21.92 7.05 -0.30
CA LEU A 440 -22.73 8.10 -0.91
C LEU A 440 -24.21 8.10 -0.45
N GLY A 441 -24.65 7.02 0.23
CA GLY A 441 -26.07 6.85 0.60
C GLY A 441 -26.98 6.56 -0.59
N GLU A 442 -26.42 6.06 -1.70
CA GLU A 442 -27.15 5.72 -2.92
C GLU A 442 -27.82 4.36 -2.79
N PRO A 443 -28.85 4.06 -3.61
CA PRO A 443 -29.48 2.75 -3.65
C PRO A 443 -28.50 1.63 -3.93
N LEU A 444 -28.71 0.44 -3.32
CA LEU A 444 -27.80 -0.69 -3.46
C LEU A 444 -28.34 -1.72 -4.46
N PRO A 445 -27.49 -2.25 -5.34
CA PRO A 445 -27.85 -3.34 -6.21
C PRO A 445 -28.05 -4.62 -5.40
N ARG A 446 -28.90 -5.54 -5.90
CA ARG A 446 -29.01 -6.90 -5.37
C ARG A 446 -27.72 -7.68 -5.60
N THR A 447 -27.13 -7.54 -6.79
CA THR A 447 -25.86 -8.14 -7.18
C THR A 447 -25.02 -7.15 -7.99
N TRP A 448 -23.71 -7.18 -7.77
CA TRP A 448 -22.71 -6.43 -8.54
C TRP A 448 -21.66 -7.41 -9.06
N GLN A 449 -21.85 -7.93 -10.27
CA GLN A 449 -21.01 -8.97 -10.84
C GLN A 449 -20.00 -8.39 -11.81
N VAL A 450 -18.71 -8.62 -11.58
CA VAL A 450 -17.64 -8.17 -12.49
C VAL A 450 -17.14 -9.37 -13.28
N TRP A 451 -17.34 -9.36 -14.61
CA TRP A 451 -16.95 -10.48 -15.46
C TRP A 451 -15.53 -10.37 -15.98
N SER A 452 -15.07 -9.17 -16.35
CA SER A 452 -13.67 -8.94 -16.72
C SER A 452 -13.15 -7.62 -16.16
N MET A 453 -11.89 -7.64 -15.71
CA MET A 453 -11.11 -6.45 -15.37
C MET A 453 -9.86 -6.35 -16.25
N ALA A 454 -9.74 -7.22 -17.25
CA ALA A 454 -8.60 -7.22 -18.15
C ALA A 454 -8.51 -5.88 -18.90
N PRO A 455 -7.32 -5.25 -18.97
CA PRO A 455 -7.12 -4.02 -19.72
C PRO A 455 -7.01 -4.28 -21.24
N LEU A 456 -8.01 -4.98 -21.80
CA LEU A 456 -8.06 -5.49 -23.16
C LEU A 456 -9.44 -5.22 -23.78
N ALA A 457 -9.53 -5.31 -25.11
CA ALA A 457 -10.81 -5.35 -25.81
C ALA A 457 -11.52 -6.69 -25.52
N VAL A 458 -12.86 -6.67 -25.54
CA VAL A 458 -13.68 -7.82 -25.17
C VAL A 458 -14.79 -7.99 -26.18
N ASP A 459 -14.99 -9.21 -26.67
CA ASP A 459 -16.16 -9.60 -27.45
C ASP A 459 -17.20 -10.26 -26.54
N VAL A 460 -18.41 -9.75 -26.58
CA VAL A 460 -19.56 -10.27 -25.82
C VAL A 460 -20.59 -10.80 -26.82
N ARG A 461 -20.87 -12.10 -26.75
CA ARG A 461 -21.82 -12.79 -27.66
C ARG A 461 -22.97 -13.35 -26.84
N ARG A 462 -24.18 -12.94 -27.16
CA ARG A 462 -25.37 -13.61 -26.63
C ARG A 462 -25.64 -14.89 -27.45
N THR A 463 -25.58 -16.06 -26.80
CA THR A 463 -25.77 -17.36 -27.45
C THR A 463 -27.17 -17.90 -27.26
N ALA A 464 -27.88 -17.53 -26.17
CA ALA A 464 -29.27 -17.90 -25.89
C ALA A 464 -29.95 -16.83 -25.01
N GLU A 465 -31.22 -17.06 -24.66
CA GLU A 465 -32.00 -16.14 -23.81
C GLU A 465 -31.36 -15.90 -22.45
N ARG A 466 -30.66 -16.89 -21.89
CA ARG A 466 -30.01 -16.86 -20.57
C ARG A 466 -28.53 -17.16 -20.64
N GLN A 467 -27.92 -17.04 -21.81
CA GLN A 467 -26.53 -17.43 -21.99
C GLN A 467 -25.74 -16.39 -22.75
N VAL A 468 -24.58 -16.02 -22.20
CA VAL A 468 -23.66 -15.04 -22.76
C VAL A 468 -22.24 -15.61 -22.74
N GLU A 469 -21.52 -15.49 -23.84
CA GLU A 469 -20.08 -15.74 -23.92
C GLU A 469 -19.33 -14.42 -23.91
N LEU A 470 -18.18 -14.41 -23.25
CA LEU A 470 -17.28 -13.28 -23.16
C LEU A 470 -15.86 -13.76 -23.48
N GLU A 471 -15.18 -13.09 -24.43
CA GLU A 471 -13.83 -13.42 -24.85
C GLU A 471 -12.96 -12.17 -24.82
N VAL A 472 -11.79 -12.23 -24.15
CA VAL A 472 -10.80 -11.15 -24.19
C VAL A 472 -9.90 -11.30 -25.40
N LEU A 473 -9.60 -10.19 -26.06
CA LEU A 473 -8.85 -10.17 -27.31
C LEU A 473 -7.39 -9.79 -27.09
N GLY A 474 -6.49 -10.63 -27.62
CA GLY A 474 -5.04 -10.35 -27.61
C GLY A 474 -4.37 -10.51 -26.25
N GLY A 475 -4.97 -11.24 -25.30
CA GLY A 475 -4.39 -11.50 -23.99
C GLY A 475 -5.26 -12.38 -23.12
N ARG A 476 -5.15 -12.22 -21.80
CA ARG A 476 -5.78 -13.08 -20.79
C ARG A 476 -6.48 -12.24 -19.72
N MET A 477 -7.48 -12.79 -19.07
CA MET A 477 -8.00 -12.29 -17.78
C MET A 477 -7.06 -12.68 -16.66
N ILE A 478 -7.17 -11.99 -15.53
CA ILE A 478 -6.36 -12.26 -14.32
C ILE A 478 -4.85 -12.12 -14.62
N ASP A 479 -4.49 -11.16 -15.46
CA ASP A 479 -3.10 -10.90 -15.88
C ASP A 479 -2.61 -9.50 -15.46
N SER A 480 -3.47 -8.69 -14.88
CA SER A 480 -3.11 -7.42 -14.25
C SER A 480 -2.87 -7.60 -12.76
N MET A 481 -2.02 -6.75 -12.18
CA MET A 481 -1.73 -6.76 -10.74
C MET A 481 -3.00 -6.63 -9.89
N PHE A 482 -4.00 -5.88 -10.35
CA PHE A 482 -5.26 -5.71 -9.63
C PHE A 482 -6.11 -6.97 -9.64
N GLU A 483 -6.13 -7.71 -10.75
CA GLU A 483 -6.82 -8.99 -10.85
C GLU A 483 -6.09 -10.08 -10.04
N GLU A 484 -4.77 -10.14 -10.13
CA GLU A 484 -3.93 -11.09 -9.40
C GLU A 484 -3.99 -10.89 -7.89
N ASN A 485 -4.46 -9.73 -7.41
CA ASN A 485 -4.74 -9.53 -5.98
C ASN A 485 -5.85 -10.45 -5.46
N PHE A 486 -6.79 -10.84 -6.32
CA PHE A 486 -7.90 -11.75 -5.98
C PHE A 486 -7.58 -13.22 -6.25
N ARG A 487 -6.66 -13.50 -7.20
CA ARG A 487 -6.21 -14.86 -7.51
C ARG A 487 -4.80 -14.81 -8.09
N GLY A 488 -3.83 -15.18 -7.28
CA GLY A 488 -2.43 -15.25 -7.70
C GLY A 488 -2.17 -16.40 -8.68
N ALA A 489 -1.08 -16.30 -9.41
CA ALA A 489 -0.69 -17.26 -10.44
C ALA A 489 -0.51 -18.71 -9.94
N GLY A 490 -0.29 -18.91 -8.64
CA GLY A 490 -0.22 -20.25 -8.02
C GLY A 490 -1.56 -21.00 -7.96
N PHE A 491 -2.67 -20.34 -8.35
CA PHE A 491 -4.02 -20.91 -8.32
C PHE A 491 -4.67 -20.84 -9.71
N PRO A 492 -4.15 -21.56 -10.71
CA PRO A 492 -4.63 -21.51 -12.08
C PRO A 492 -6.07 -22.00 -12.20
N LEU A 493 -6.76 -21.52 -13.24
CA LEU A 493 -8.04 -22.04 -13.67
C LEU A 493 -7.82 -22.94 -14.89
N VAL A 494 -8.74 -23.89 -15.12
CA VAL A 494 -8.72 -24.77 -16.27
C VAL A 494 -10.03 -24.70 -17.05
N ALA A 495 -9.98 -25.08 -18.33
CA ALA A 495 -11.19 -25.16 -19.14
C ALA A 495 -12.15 -26.19 -18.53
N GLY A 496 -13.42 -25.80 -18.40
CA GLY A 496 -14.45 -26.59 -17.73
C GLY A 496 -14.70 -26.19 -16.27
N ASP A 497 -13.83 -25.39 -15.63
CA ASP A 497 -14.09 -24.89 -14.30
C ASP A 497 -15.40 -24.09 -14.23
N ARG A 498 -16.18 -24.34 -13.18
CA ARG A 498 -17.48 -23.71 -12.97
C ARG A 498 -17.51 -23.00 -11.62
N VAL A 499 -17.85 -21.72 -11.66
CA VAL A 499 -17.99 -20.89 -10.46
C VAL A 499 -19.48 -20.51 -10.31
N PRO A 500 -20.17 -21.05 -9.31
CA PRO A 500 -21.55 -20.70 -9.03
C PRO A 500 -21.64 -19.32 -8.37
N LEU A 501 -22.49 -18.44 -8.92
CA LEU A 501 -22.85 -17.14 -8.35
C LEU A 501 -24.34 -17.15 -7.98
N GLU A 502 -24.82 -16.18 -7.20
CA GLU A 502 -26.24 -16.16 -6.76
C GLU A 502 -27.21 -16.15 -7.96
N GLN A 503 -26.86 -15.43 -9.03
CA GLN A 503 -27.74 -15.21 -10.18
C GLN A 503 -27.16 -15.70 -11.51
N ALA A 504 -26.05 -16.44 -11.49
CA ALA A 504 -25.38 -16.94 -12.68
C ALA A 504 -24.44 -18.11 -12.36
N THR A 505 -23.98 -18.81 -13.38
CA THR A 505 -22.83 -19.71 -13.30
C THR A 505 -21.82 -19.32 -14.36
N VAL A 506 -20.60 -19.01 -13.96
CA VAL A 506 -19.48 -18.76 -14.87
C VAL A 506 -18.80 -20.09 -15.17
N THR A 507 -18.64 -20.40 -16.45
CA THR A 507 -17.87 -21.57 -16.93
C THR A 507 -16.68 -21.07 -17.73
N VAL A 508 -15.48 -21.48 -17.40
CA VAL A 508 -14.26 -21.20 -18.15
C VAL A 508 -14.26 -22.07 -19.41
N LEU A 509 -14.26 -21.46 -20.59
CA LEU A 509 -14.24 -22.20 -21.87
C LEU A 509 -12.85 -22.39 -22.42
N ALA A 510 -11.98 -21.39 -22.28
CA ALA A 510 -10.62 -21.43 -22.77
C ALA A 510 -9.67 -20.73 -21.79
N VAL A 511 -8.44 -21.23 -21.72
CA VAL A 511 -7.36 -20.70 -20.89
C VAL A 511 -6.05 -20.65 -21.67
N ASP A 512 -5.19 -19.71 -21.30
CA ASP A 512 -3.79 -19.65 -21.71
C ASP A 512 -2.93 -19.50 -20.46
N GLY A 513 -2.00 -20.42 -20.22
CA GLY A 513 -1.13 -20.42 -19.05
C GLY A 513 -1.89 -20.45 -17.70
N GLY A 514 -3.08 -21.10 -17.66
CA GLY A 514 -3.91 -21.19 -16.46
C GLY A 514 -4.73 -19.93 -16.15
N LYS A 515 -4.80 -18.98 -17.11
CA LYS A 515 -5.57 -17.76 -17.03
C LYS A 515 -6.67 -17.77 -18.10
N PRO A 516 -7.93 -17.43 -17.77
CA PRO A 516 -9.03 -17.48 -18.73
C PRO A 516 -8.86 -16.50 -19.89
N THR A 517 -9.22 -16.95 -21.08
CA THR A 517 -9.37 -16.11 -22.27
C THR A 517 -10.81 -16.02 -22.73
N LYS A 518 -11.62 -17.03 -22.41
CA LYS A 518 -13.03 -17.10 -22.81
C LYS A 518 -13.90 -17.72 -21.71
N LEU A 519 -15.05 -17.12 -21.48
CA LEU A 519 -16.04 -17.53 -20.48
C LEU A 519 -17.40 -17.79 -21.16
N ARG A 520 -18.19 -18.66 -20.56
CA ARG A 520 -19.64 -18.73 -20.74
C ARG A 520 -20.31 -18.43 -19.41
N VAL A 521 -21.30 -17.57 -19.43
CA VAL A 521 -22.11 -17.24 -18.26
C VAL A 521 -23.54 -17.69 -18.51
N ASP A 522 -23.98 -18.65 -17.72
CA ASP A 522 -25.36 -19.17 -17.72
C ASP A 522 -26.11 -18.39 -16.63
N LEU A 523 -27.04 -17.53 -17.03
CA LEU A 523 -27.83 -16.65 -16.15
C LEU A 523 -29.04 -17.39 -15.57
N ALA A 524 -29.39 -17.10 -14.32
CA ALA A 524 -30.56 -17.68 -13.68
C ALA A 524 -31.88 -17.16 -14.27
N LEU A 525 -31.91 -15.91 -14.78
CA LEU A 525 -33.04 -15.23 -15.36
C LEU A 525 -32.72 -14.82 -16.81
N PRO A 526 -33.74 -14.43 -17.62
CA PRO A 526 -33.51 -13.85 -18.95
C PRO A 526 -32.57 -12.63 -18.88
N VAL A 527 -31.80 -12.38 -19.95
CA VAL A 527 -30.87 -11.24 -20.05
C VAL A 527 -31.53 -9.89 -19.76
N SER A 528 -32.83 -9.75 -20.06
CA SER A 528 -33.63 -8.53 -19.80
C SER A 528 -33.78 -8.19 -18.32
N GLU A 529 -33.53 -9.13 -17.41
CA GLU A 529 -33.60 -8.94 -15.94
C GLU A 529 -32.31 -8.43 -15.33
N TYR A 530 -31.29 -8.18 -16.16
CA TYR A 530 -29.98 -7.71 -15.75
C TYR A 530 -29.66 -6.38 -16.41
N SER A 531 -28.94 -5.54 -15.70
CA SER A 531 -28.35 -4.30 -16.20
C SER A 531 -26.90 -4.51 -16.55
N PHE A 532 -26.59 -4.58 -17.83
CA PHE A 532 -25.23 -4.72 -18.31
C PHE A 532 -24.57 -3.35 -18.42
N VAL A 533 -23.36 -3.25 -17.90
CA VAL A 533 -22.56 -2.02 -17.92
C VAL A 533 -21.12 -2.33 -18.32
N TRP A 534 -20.44 -1.32 -18.84
CA TRP A 534 -19.01 -1.40 -19.10
C TRP A 534 -18.34 -0.06 -18.83
N TRP A 535 -17.06 -0.08 -18.58
CA TRP A 535 -16.25 1.11 -18.41
C TRP A 535 -15.81 1.62 -19.79
N ASN A 536 -16.30 2.79 -20.22
CA ASN A 536 -15.98 3.38 -21.52
C ASN A 536 -14.73 4.30 -21.49
N GLY A 537 -14.03 4.38 -20.36
CA GLY A 537 -12.88 5.25 -20.13
C GLY A 537 -13.22 6.53 -19.35
N ASP A 538 -14.50 6.80 -19.09
CA ASP A 538 -14.97 7.96 -18.35
C ASP A 538 -16.02 7.61 -17.29
N VAL A 539 -17.00 6.82 -17.68
CA VAL A 539 -18.13 6.40 -16.83
C VAL A 539 -18.45 4.92 -17.03
N LEU A 540 -19.25 4.39 -16.12
CA LEU A 540 -19.92 3.10 -16.34
C LEU A 540 -21.15 3.33 -17.20
N GLU A 541 -21.10 2.89 -18.45
CA GLU A 541 -22.16 3.05 -19.43
C GLU A 541 -23.06 1.82 -19.47
N ARG A 542 -24.40 2.04 -19.49
CA ARG A 542 -25.37 0.96 -19.65
C ARG A 542 -25.41 0.49 -21.10
N LEU A 543 -25.43 -0.82 -21.28
CA LEU A 543 -25.49 -1.46 -22.58
C LEU A 543 -26.70 -2.36 -22.71
N THR A 544 -27.25 -2.46 -23.93
CA THR A 544 -28.19 -3.52 -24.33
C THR A 544 -27.39 -4.60 -25.05
N LEU A 545 -27.50 -5.84 -24.58
CA LEU A 545 -26.87 -6.96 -25.30
C LEU A 545 -27.56 -7.15 -26.68
N PRO A 546 -26.79 -7.55 -27.70
CA PRO A 546 -27.32 -7.80 -29.04
C PRO A 546 -28.26 -9.02 -29.05
N ASP A 547 -28.92 -9.22 -30.16
CA ASP A 547 -29.74 -10.40 -30.39
C ASP A 547 -28.94 -11.70 -30.36
N ALA A 548 -29.60 -12.82 -30.09
CA ALA A 548 -28.94 -14.12 -30.03
C ALA A 548 -28.20 -14.44 -31.33
N GLY A 549 -26.93 -14.82 -31.18
CA GLY A 549 -26.02 -15.11 -32.28
C GLY A 549 -25.17 -13.92 -32.73
N GLN A 550 -25.47 -12.69 -32.31
CA GLN A 550 -24.69 -11.51 -32.62
C GLN A 550 -23.62 -11.25 -31.56
N THR A 551 -22.56 -10.52 -31.93
CA THR A 551 -21.44 -10.16 -31.09
C THR A 551 -21.37 -8.65 -30.93
N LEU A 552 -21.20 -8.19 -29.70
CA LEU A 552 -20.91 -6.81 -29.32
C LEU A 552 -19.41 -6.71 -29.04
N HIS A 553 -18.71 -5.84 -29.75
CA HIS A 553 -17.32 -5.53 -29.54
C HIS A 553 -17.17 -4.35 -28.56
N LEU A 554 -16.46 -4.55 -27.45
CA LEU A 554 -16.13 -3.51 -26.49
C LEU A 554 -14.63 -3.21 -26.60
N ALA A 555 -14.30 -2.02 -27.08
CA ALA A 555 -12.91 -1.60 -27.25
C ALA A 555 -12.19 -1.47 -25.90
N LYS A 556 -10.86 -1.57 -25.89
CA LYS A 556 -10.06 -1.30 -24.69
C LYS A 556 -10.26 0.15 -24.26
N ALA A 557 -10.85 0.36 -23.09
CA ALA A 557 -10.99 1.68 -22.50
C ALA A 557 -9.72 2.17 -21.77
N GLN A 558 -9.53 3.48 -21.67
CA GLN A 558 -8.47 4.06 -20.84
C GLN A 558 -8.81 3.93 -19.36
N THR A 559 -7.79 3.75 -18.52
CA THR A 559 -7.96 3.90 -17.07
C THR A 559 -8.08 5.39 -16.70
N MET A 560 -8.65 5.70 -15.53
CA MET A 560 -8.68 7.07 -14.99
C MET A 560 -7.28 7.66 -14.89
N PHE A 561 -6.30 6.85 -14.53
CA PHE A 561 -4.91 7.26 -14.43
C PHE A 561 -4.29 7.55 -15.82
N GLU A 562 -4.48 6.67 -16.80
CA GLU A 562 -4.02 6.92 -18.18
C GLU A 562 -4.62 8.22 -18.73
N ARG A 563 -5.89 8.48 -18.45
CA ARG A 563 -6.58 9.69 -18.87
C ARG A 563 -6.06 10.94 -18.15
N LEU A 564 -5.72 10.84 -16.87
CA LEU A 564 -5.12 11.93 -16.10
C LEU A 564 -3.75 12.34 -16.68
N VAL A 565 -2.94 11.35 -17.08
CA VAL A 565 -1.58 11.58 -17.57
C VAL A 565 -1.53 11.95 -19.05
N ARG A 566 -2.35 11.33 -19.89
CA ARG A 566 -2.27 11.44 -21.36
C ARG A 566 -3.38 12.28 -21.99
N GLY A 567 -4.37 12.70 -21.20
CA GLY A 567 -5.60 13.30 -21.70
C GLY A 567 -6.58 12.25 -22.29
N PRO A 568 -7.80 12.67 -22.66
CA PRO A 568 -8.78 11.79 -23.30
C PRO A 568 -8.26 11.35 -24.68
N ARG A 569 -8.42 10.05 -24.98
CA ARG A 569 -8.14 9.52 -26.32
C ARG A 569 -9.24 10.00 -27.27
N ALA A 570 -8.89 10.38 -28.49
CA ALA A 570 -9.92 10.58 -29.51
C ALA A 570 -10.71 9.28 -29.69
N PRO A 571 -12.04 9.33 -29.89
CA PRO A 571 -12.80 8.14 -30.25
C PRO A 571 -12.24 7.61 -31.59
N ASP A 572 -11.89 6.29 -31.59
CA ASP A 572 -11.46 5.58 -32.78
C ASP A 572 -12.64 5.40 -33.76
#